data_83b8758b1abce701ed864d2a0e92c516
#
_entry.id   83b8758b1abce701ed864d2a0e92c516
#
_cell.length_a   1.000
_cell.length_b   1.000
_cell.length_c   1.000
_cell.angle_alpha   90.00
_cell.angle_beta   90.00
_cell.angle_gamma   90.00
#
_symmetry.space_group_name_H-M   'P 1'
#
loop_
_entity.id
_entity.type
_entity.pdbx_description
1 polymer ?
#
loop_
_entity_poly.entity_id
_entity_poly.type
_entity_poly.pdbx_seq_one_letter_code
_entity_poly.pdbx_strand_id
1 'polypeptide(L)'
;FDDISGEGTNPNKQAELLNYIDEKFVKVKPDVTPLVMCPTEYNKSWSNPKGNYLTTLGEKLNPSIQIMWTGDRVISDITKDGIAWINARIKRPAYIWWNFPVSDYVRDHLLLGPVYGNDTQIADQMSGFVTNPMEHAEASKIAIYSVADYAWNPEKYNSEQTWKDAIRTILPSAADELEFFAAHNSDLGPNGHKYRRDESVELQPLSQRFLDSYLKNGSYTEADFNALEATFGKMVESGDILMTNTGNR
;
A
#
# COMPACT_ATOMS: atom_id res chain seq x y z
N PHE A 1 -1.82 -9.44 17.66
CA PHE A 1 -3.11 -10.02 18.07
C PHE A 1 -4.16 -10.04 16.95
N ASP A 2 -3.73 -9.91 15.71
CA ASP A 2 -4.55 -10.21 14.54
C ASP A 2 -4.82 -11.73 14.47
N ASP A 3 -5.87 -12.12 13.76
CA ASP A 3 -6.26 -13.51 13.49
C ASP A 3 -6.34 -14.44 14.74
N ILE A 4 -6.57 -13.88 15.91
CA ILE A 4 -6.81 -14.66 17.14
C ILE A 4 -8.31 -14.68 17.49
N SER A 5 -8.68 -15.64 18.35
CA SER A 5 -10.06 -15.83 18.79
C SER A 5 -10.18 -16.10 20.28
N GLY A 6 -11.39 -16.17 20.78
CA GLY A 6 -11.68 -16.52 22.17
C GLY A 6 -11.13 -15.50 23.17
N GLU A 7 -10.62 -15.97 24.27
CA GLU A 7 -10.08 -15.15 25.37
C GLU A 7 -8.87 -14.28 24.95
N GLY A 8 -8.15 -14.67 23.88
CA GLY A 8 -7.07 -13.88 23.32
C GLY A 8 -7.50 -12.52 22.78
N THR A 9 -8.76 -12.36 22.42
CA THR A 9 -9.33 -11.09 21.93
C THR A 9 -9.72 -10.10 23.05
N ASN A 10 -9.53 -10.47 24.32
CA ASN A 10 -9.87 -9.62 25.45
C ASN A 10 -8.87 -8.45 25.59
N PRO A 11 -9.29 -7.20 25.38
CA PRO A 11 -8.39 -6.05 25.39
C PRO A 11 -7.74 -5.79 26.77
N ASN A 12 -8.41 -6.19 27.86
CA ASN A 12 -7.83 -6.07 29.21
C ASN A 12 -6.65 -7.01 29.39
N LYS A 13 -6.79 -8.26 28.95
CA LYS A 13 -5.70 -9.26 29.02
C LYS A 13 -4.54 -8.90 28.09
N GLN A 14 -4.85 -8.39 26.89
CA GLN A 14 -3.83 -7.90 25.96
C GLN A 14 -3.05 -6.73 26.59
N ALA A 15 -3.74 -5.75 27.16
CA ALA A 15 -3.11 -4.62 27.81
C ALA A 15 -2.26 -5.04 29.03
N GLU A 16 -2.76 -5.95 29.87
CA GLU A 16 -2.02 -6.48 31.03
C GLU A 16 -0.72 -7.17 30.60
N LEU A 17 -0.78 -8.05 29.60
CA LEU A 17 0.38 -8.75 29.08
C LEU A 17 1.41 -7.79 28.48
N LEU A 18 0.97 -6.84 27.65
CA LEU A 18 1.87 -5.92 26.99
C LEU A 18 2.51 -4.91 27.95
N ASN A 19 1.75 -4.42 28.94
CA ASN A 19 2.29 -3.57 30.00
C ASN A 19 3.32 -4.33 30.85
N TYR A 20 3.06 -5.60 31.15
CA TYR A 20 4.05 -6.44 31.85
C TYR A 20 5.36 -6.57 31.06
N ILE A 21 5.26 -6.84 29.75
CA ILE A 21 6.45 -6.92 28.87
C ILE A 21 7.18 -5.57 28.79
N ASP A 22 6.43 -4.49 28.61
CA ASP A 22 6.99 -3.13 28.58
C ASP A 22 7.77 -2.81 29.85
N GLU A 23 7.20 -3.11 31.02
CA GLU A 23 7.80 -2.80 32.32
C GLU A 23 8.96 -3.73 32.70
N LYS A 24 8.83 -5.03 32.42
CA LYS A 24 9.80 -6.03 32.90
C LYS A 24 10.92 -6.29 31.90
N PHE A 25 10.74 -5.94 30.63
CA PHE A 25 11.74 -6.15 29.60
C PHE A 25 12.15 -4.87 28.90
N VAL A 26 11.22 -4.15 28.23
CA VAL A 26 11.56 -3.01 27.39
C VAL A 26 12.22 -1.90 28.21
N LYS A 27 11.57 -1.44 29.28
CA LYS A 27 12.07 -0.33 30.11
C LYS A 27 13.34 -0.64 30.89
N VAL A 28 13.66 -1.92 31.10
CA VAL A 28 14.88 -2.32 31.82
C VAL A 28 16.07 -2.63 30.92
N LYS A 29 15.89 -2.54 29.60
CA LYS A 29 16.94 -2.76 28.62
C LYS A 29 17.29 -1.45 27.92
N PRO A 30 18.58 -1.04 27.87
CA PRO A 30 18.97 0.28 27.33
C PRO A 30 18.75 0.42 25.83
N ASP A 31 18.80 -0.67 25.07
CA ASP A 31 18.82 -0.65 23.60
C ASP A 31 17.59 -1.31 22.96
N VAL A 32 16.46 -1.35 23.69
CA VAL A 32 15.21 -1.91 23.18
C VAL A 32 14.23 -0.79 22.84
N THR A 33 13.73 -0.78 21.62
CA THR A 33 12.70 0.15 21.17
C THR A 33 11.35 -0.13 21.85
N PRO A 34 10.47 0.87 21.95
CA PRO A 34 9.11 0.66 22.45
C PRO A 34 8.38 -0.44 21.66
N LEU A 35 7.46 -1.13 22.35
CA LEU A 35 6.61 -2.13 21.71
C LEU A 35 5.70 -1.50 20.68
N VAL A 36 5.53 -2.19 19.55
CA VAL A 36 4.50 -1.94 18.57
C VAL A 36 3.57 -3.16 18.56
N MET A 37 2.28 -2.95 18.83
CA MET A 37 1.31 -4.03 18.85
C MET A 37 0.32 -3.93 17.70
N CYS A 38 -0.03 -5.06 17.10
CA CYS A 38 -1.17 -5.18 16.19
C CYS A 38 -2.40 -5.59 17.01
N PRO A 39 -3.47 -4.78 17.06
CA PRO A 39 -4.68 -5.12 17.78
C PRO A 39 -5.53 -6.12 16.98
N THR A 40 -6.43 -6.85 17.64
CA THR A 40 -7.38 -7.73 16.96
C THR A 40 -8.30 -6.95 16.01
N GLU A 41 -8.75 -5.77 16.45
CA GLU A 41 -9.51 -4.83 15.59
C GLU A 41 -8.55 -3.83 14.93
N TYR A 42 -7.72 -4.27 13.97
CA TYR A 42 -6.67 -3.45 13.38
C TYR A 42 -7.10 -2.59 12.17
N ASN A 43 -8.38 -2.64 11.81
CA ASN A 43 -8.99 -1.77 10.81
C ASN A 43 -10.45 -1.46 11.16
N LYS A 44 -10.98 -0.38 10.58
CA LYS A 44 -12.33 0.11 10.92
C LYS A 44 -13.45 -0.86 10.52
N SER A 45 -13.32 -1.55 9.38
CA SER A 45 -14.36 -2.46 8.90
C SER A 45 -14.51 -3.71 9.77
N TRP A 46 -13.47 -4.09 10.51
CA TRP A 46 -13.49 -5.23 11.45
C TRP A 46 -13.73 -4.78 12.89
N SER A 47 -13.68 -3.49 13.15
CA SER A 47 -13.94 -2.95 14.48
C SER A 47 -15.43 -2.96 14.79
N ASN A 48 -15.77 -3.26 16.06
CA ASN A 48 -17.12 -3.07 16.54
C ASN A 48 -17.33 -1.60 16.94
N PRO A 49 -18.09 -0.79 16.16
CA PRO A 49 -18.24 0.63 16.44
C PRO A 49 -18.99 0.93 17.76
N LYS A 50 -19.74 -0.05 18.29
CA LYS A 50 -20.44 0.01 19.58
C LYS A 50 -19.67 -0.70 20.70
N GLY A 51 -18.59 -1.38 20.37
CA GLY A 51 -17.71 -2.06 21.33
C GLY A 51 -16.72 -1.08 21.96
N ASN A 52 -16.01 -1.58 22.96
CA ASN A 52 -15.01 -0.81 23.71
C ASN A 52 -13.59 -1.34 23.53
N TYR A 53 -13.35 -2.25 22.58
CA TYR A 53 -12.05 -2.90 22.41
C TYR A 53 -10.91 -1.88 22.23
N LEU A 54 -10.99 -1.05 21.21
CA LEU A 54 -9.96 -0.04 20.91
C LEU A 54 -9.85 1.02 22.02
N THR A 55 -10.97 1.45 22.59
CA THR A 55 -10.99 2.42 23.69
C THR A 55 -10.32 1.83 24.94
N THR A 56 -10.59 0.56 25.27
CA THR A 56 -9.94 -0.13 26.37
C THR A 56 -8.44 -0.23 26.19
N LEU A 57 -7.96 -0.56 24.98
CA LEU A 57 -6.52 -0.53 24.68
C LEU A 57 -5.94 0.88 24.85
N GLY A 58 -6.62 1.89 24.32
CA GLY A 58 -6.19 3.28 24.44
C GLY A 58 -6.07 3.78 25.88
N GLU A 59 -6.94 3.31 26.75
CA GLU A 59 -6.98 3.68 28.18
C GLU A 59 -6.00 2.89 29.06
N LYS A 60 -5.75 1.63 28.72
CA LYS A 60 -5.04 0.69 29.60
C LYS A 60 -3.59 0.41 29.21
N LEU A 61 -3.25 0.56 27.92
CA LEU A 61 -1.87 0.34 27.49
C LEU A 61 -0.97 1.50 27.97
N ASN A 62 0.23 1.15 28.40
CA ASN A 62 1.26 2.14 28.67
C ASN A 62 1.44 3.08 27.46
N PRO A 63 1.60 4.39 27.69
CA PRO A 63 1.67 5.38 26.58
C PRO A 63 2.79 5.15 25.59
N SER A 64 3.88 4.46 26.00
CA SER A 64 5.01 4.10 25.14
C SER A 64 4.67 3.03 24.10
N ILE A 65 3.64 2.20 24.32
CA ILE A 65 3.26 1.12 23.41
C ILE A 65 2.50 1.69 22.23
N GLN A 66 3.00 1.48 21.03
CA GLN A 66 2.39 1.92 19.79
C GLN A 66 1.35 0.89 19.30
N ILE A 67 0.30 1.38 18.64
CA ILE A 67 -0.82 0.55 18.18
C ILE A 67 -0.92 0.66 16.66
N MET A 68 -0.80 -0.48 15.96
CA MET A 68 -0.89 -0.55 14.50
C MET A 68 -2.32 -0.38 14.00
N TRP A 69 -2.43 0.18 12.79
CA TRP A 69 -3.69 0.43 12.12
C TRP A 69 -3.52 0.38 10.60
N THR A 70 -4.42 -0.32 9.89
CA THR A 70 -4.34 -0.46 8.42
C THR A 70 -5.31 0.46 7.66
N GLY A 71 -6.09 1.28 8.38
CA GLY A 71 -7.04 2.19 7.77
C GLY A 71 -8.50 1.75 7.87
N ASP A 72 -9.34 2.21 6.97
CA ASP A 72 -10.77 1.89 7.00
C ASP A 72 -11.07 0.42 6.69
N ARG A 73 -10.16 -0.27 6.01
CA ARG A 73 -10.22 -1.70 5.68
C ARG A 73 -8.84 -2.33 5.88
N VAL A 74 -8.75 -3.64 5.69
CA VAL A 74 -7.45 -4.37 5.65
C VAL A 74 -6.54 -3.72 4.62
N ILE A 75 -7.07 -3.46 3.41
CA ILE A 75 -6.38 -2.76 2.34
C ILE A 75 -7.19 -1.51 1.99
N SER A 76 -6.63 -0.34 2.28
CA SER A 76 -7.24 0.96 2.01
C SER A 76 -6.19 2.06 2.10
N ASP A 77 -6.49 3.20 1.48
CA ASP A 77 -5.69 4.40 1.68
C ASP A 77 -5.91 4.98 3.09
N ILE A 78 -4.91 5.67 3.59
CA ILE A 78 -4.92 6.28 4.92
C ILE A 78 -5.47 7.70 4.78
N THR A 79 -6.66 7.91 5.32
CA THR A 79 -7.35 9.19 5.23
C THR A 79 -7.31 9.96 6.55
N LYS A 80 -7.42 11.28 6.46
CA LYS A 80 -7.48 12.18 7.62
C LYS A 80 -8.63 11.80 8.58
N ASP A 81 -9.80 11.51 8.04
CA ASP A 81 -10.96 11.09 8.84
C ASP A 81 -10.74 9.72 9.50
N GLY A 82 -10.10 8.78 8.77
CA GLY A 82 -9.74 7.46 9.29
C GLY A 82 -8.75 7.56 10.44
N ILE A 83 -7.72 8.39 10.31
CA ILE A 83 -6.74 8.67 11.38
C ILE A 83 -7.41 9.33 12.59
N ALA A 84 -8.22 10.35 12.39
CA ALA A 84 -8.93 11.00 13.47
C ALA A 84 -9.85 10.03 14.23
N TRP A 85 -10.51 9.14 13.49
CA TRP A 85 -11.41 8.13 14.06
C TRP A 85 -10.66 7.15 14.98
N ILE A 86 -9.51 6.64 14.57
CA ILE A 86 -8.73 5.68 15.38
C ILE A 86 -8.02 6.38 16.54
N ASN A 87 -7.38 7.53 16.31
CA ASN A 87 -6.65 8.26 17.34
C ASN A 87 -7.54 8.67 18.54
N ALA A 88 -8.80 9.05 18.25
CA ALA A 88 -9.78 9.34 19.30
C ALA A 88 -10.07 8.13 20.21
N ARG A 89 -10.00 6.91 19.67
CA ARG A 89 -10.27 5.65 20.40
C ARG A 89 -9.05 5.15 21.15
N ILE A 90 -7.91 5.07 20.49
CA ILE A 90 -6.67 4.56 21.09
C ILE A 90 -5.93 5.63 21.93
N LYS A 91 -6.40 6.87 21.93
CA LYS A 91 -5.90 8.03 22.73
C LYS A 91 -4.42 8.32 22.48
N ARG A 92 -3.95 8.07 21.28
CA ARG A 92 -2.59 8.34 20.81
C ARG A 92 -2.55 8.33 19.29
N PRO A 93 -1.50 8.87 18.65
CA PRO A 93 -1.27 8.69 17.22
C PRO A 93 -1.14 7.19 16.87
N ALA A 94 -1.83 6.76 15.81
CA ALA A 94 -1.73 5.39 15.32
C ALA A 94 -0.39 5.13 14.62
N TYR A 95 0.14 3.92 14.76
CA TYR A 95 1.27 3.42 13.97
C TYR A 95 0.71 2.79 12.70
N ILE A 96 0.94 3.40 11.53
CA ILE A 96 0.34 2.93 10.29
C ILE A 96 1.06 1.68 9.79
N TRP A 97 0.28 0.64 9.53
CA TRP A 97 0.65 -0.53 8.75
C TRP A 97 -0.12 -0.47 7.43
N TRP A 98 0.48 0.11 6.41
CA TRP A 98 -0.16 0.25 5.12
C TRP A 98 0.01 -1.01 4.28
N ASN A 99 -1.08 -1.69 3.95
CA ASN A 99 -1.07 -2.88 3.11
C ASN A 99 -0.98 -2.50 1.62
N PHE A 100 0.18 -1.99 1.24
CA PHE A 100 0.59 -1.66 -0.13
C PHE A 100 2.12 -1.75 -0.21
N PRO A 101 2.72 -2.32 -1.26
CA PRO A 101 2.12 -2.91 -2.45
C PRO A 101 1.81 -4.42 -2.32
N VAL A 102 1.51 -4.94 -1.15
CA VAL A 102 1.20 -6.37 -0.98
C VAL A 102 0.17 -6.84 -2.00
N SER A 103 0.44 -7.98 -2.63
CA SER A 103 -0.39 -8.57 -3.68
C SER A 103 -0.66 -10.07 -3.48
N ASP A 104 -0.46 -10.58 -2.28
CA ASP A 104 -0.62 -12.00 -1.94
C ASP A 104 -2.05 -12.53 -2.12
N TYR A 105 -3.02 -11.63 -2.18
CA TYR A 105 -4.43 -11.91 -2.48
C TYR A 105 -4.77 -11.88 -3.99
N VAL A 106 -3.85 -11.45 -4.86
CA VAL A 106 -3.91 -11.52 -6.34
C VAL A 106 -2.48 -11.71 -6.86
N ARG A 107 -2.01 -12.96 -6.86
CA ARG A 107 -0.57 -13.28 -7.04
C ARG A 107 -0.07 -13.22 -8.46
N ASP A 108 -0.96 -13.17 -9.43
CA ASP A 108 -0.66 -13.08 -10.86
C ASP A 108 -0.57 -11.65 -11.39
N HIS A 109 -0.65 -10.65 -10.48
CA HIS A 109 -0.56 -9.23 -10.81
C HIS A 109 0.50 -8.53 -9.94
N LEU A 110 1.00 -7.39 -10.44
CA LEU A 110 1.98 -6.55 -9.77
C LEU A 110 1.41 -5.14 -9.52
N LEU A 111 1.93 -4.49 -8.48
CA LEU A 111 1.63 -3.10 -8.15
C LEU A 111 2.89 -2.25 -8.36
N LEU A 112 3.16 -1.87 -9.61
CA LEU A 112 4.36 -1.13 -10.00
C LEU A 112 4.10 0.36 -10.26
N GLY A 113 2.85 0.79 -10.21
CA GLY A 113 2.44 2.16 -10.50
C GLY A 113 2.79 3.17 -9.40
N PRO A 114 2.44 4.45 -9.63
CA PRO A 114 2.63 5.52 -8.67
C PRO A 114 1.93 5.23 -7.33
N VAL A 115 2.57 5.63 -6.23
CA VAL A 115 2.02 5.52 -4.88
C VAL A 115 1.22 6.77 -4.56
N TYR A 116 -0.10 6.65 -4.42
CA TYR A 116 -1.01 7.77 -4.15
C TYR A 116 -2.18 7.32 -3.26
N GLY A 117 -3.05 8.25 -2.88
CA GLY A 117 -4.29 8.02 -2.14
C GLY A 117 -4.19 8.26 -0.64
N ASN A 118 -3.02 8.12 -0.03
CA ASN A 118 -2.82 8.52 1.35
C ASN A 118 -2.89 10.05 1.49
N ASP A 119 -3.53 10.52 2.57
CA ASP A 119 -3.59 11.94 2.88
C ASP A 119 -2.18 12.48 3.18
N THR A 120 -1.87 13.66 2.65
CA THR A 120 -0.56 14.29 2.82
C THR A 120 -0.47 15.22 4.02
N GLN A 121 -1.57 15.46 4.74
CA GLN A 121 -1.65 16.37 5.88
C GLN A 121 -1.93 15.66 7.21
N ILE A 122 -1.31 14.49 7.41
CA ILE A 122 -1.53 13.64 8.59
C ILE A 122 -0.22 13.24 9.29
N ALA A 123 0.90 13.84 8.94
CA ALA A 123 2.22 13.49 9.49
C ALA A 123 2.27 13.56 11.02
N ASP A 124 1.68 14.61 11.60
CA ASP A 124 1.60 14.86 13.04
C ASP A 124 0.59 13.95 13.77
N GLN A 125 -0.22 13.23 13.03
CA GLN A 125 -1.27 12.34 13.56
C GLN A 125 -0.88 10.86 13.54
N MET A 126 0.32 10.52 13.07
CA MET A 126 0.87 9.18 13.04
C MET A 126 2.07 9.05 13.96
N SER A 127 2.23 7.91 14.64
CA SER A 127 3.43 7.63 15.44
C SER A 127 4.52 6.90 14.64
N GLY A 128 4.20 6.40 13.47
CA GLY A 128 5.09 5.73 12.54
C GLY A 128 4.34 5.21 11.34
N PHE A 129 5.10 4.79 10.33
CA PHE A 129 4.56 4.29 9.08
C PHE A 129 5.40 3.12 8.57
N VAL A 130 4.78 1.98 8.34
CA VAL A 130 5.39 0.83 7.68
C VAL A 130 4.51 0.38 6.52
N THR A 131 5.14 -0.19 5.52
CA THR A 131 4.46 -0.74 4.35
C THR A 131 4.64 -2.25 4.30
N ASN A 132 3.65 -2.94 3.72
CA ASN A 132 3.69 -4.38 3.47
C ASN A 132 3.97 -4.60 1.98
N PRO A 133 5.17 -5.11 1.61
CA PRO A 133 5.57 -5.27 0.21
C PRO A 133 4.93 -6.49 -0.46
N MET A 134 5.06 -6.58 -1.80
CA MET A 134 4.81 -7.82 -2.52
C MET A 134 5.82 -8.90 -2.11
N GLU A 135 5.51 -10.18 -2.36
CA GLU A 135 6.45 -11.29 -2.21
C GLU A 135 7.63 -11.21 -3.22
N HIS A 136 7.53 -10.35 -4.23
CA HIS A 136 8.55 -10.07 -5.23
C HIS A 136 9.41 -8.87 -4.80
N ALA A 137 10.55 -9.13 -4.16
CA ALA A 137 11.39 -8.11 -3.53
C ALA A 137 11.87 -7.03 -4.52
N GLU A 138 12.34 -7.43 -5.70
CA GLU A 138 12.82 -6.47 -6.73
C GLU A 138 11.68 -5.58 -7.25
N ALA A 139 10.53 -6.16 -7.57
CA ALA A 139 9.35 -5.42 -8.02
C ALA A 139 8.84 -4.45 -6.95
N SER A 140 8.95 -4.81 -5.67
CA SER A 140 8.53 -3.97 -4.55
C SER A 140 9.37 -2.70 -4.38
N LYS A 141 10.60 -2.66 -4.89
CA LYS A 141 11.50 -1.50 -4.71
C LYS A 141 10.90 -0.19 -5.23
N ILE A 142 10.14 -0.21 -6.32
CA ILE A 142 9.49 0.97 -6.89
C ILE A 142 8.54 1.60 -5.85
N ALA A 143 7.66 0.77 -5.29
CA ALA A 143 6.71 1.21 -4.28
C ALA A 143 7.40 1.58 -2.96
N ILE A 144 8.40 0.79 -2.51
CA ILE A 144 9.14 1.07 -1.27
C ILE A 144 9.86 2.41 -1.34
N TYR A 145 10.49 2.74 -2.48
CA TYR A 145 11.10 4.06 -2.70
C TYR A 145 10.06 5.18 -2.53
N SER A 146 8.92 5.05 -3.18
CA SER A 146 7.85 6.04 -3.14
C SER A 146 7.22 6.16 -1.75
N VAL A 147 7.03 5.05 -1.04
CA VAL A 147 6.54 5.06 0.35
C VAL A 147 7.54 5.71 1.30
N ALA A 148 8.84 5.48 1.10
CA ALA A 148 9.88 6.11 1.90
C ALA A 148 9.88 7.65 1.74
N ASP A 149 9.73 8.13 0.51
CA ASP A 149 9.63 9.57 0.23
C ASP A 149 8.36 10.18 0.82
N TYR A 150 7.20 9.51 0.67
CA TYR A 150 5.96 9.91 1.34
C TYR A 150 6.13 9.98 2.85
N ALA A 151 6.68 8.95 3.48
CA ALA A 151 6.84 8.89 4.93
C ALA A 151 7.84 9.94 5.46
N TRP A 152 8.83 10.32 4.64
CA TRP A 152 9.81 11.36 4.99
C TRP A 152 9.21 12.76 5.05
N ASN A 153 8.40 13.12 4.05
CA ASN A 153 7.75 14.44 4.00
C ASN A 153 6.42 14.37 3.22
N PRO A 154 5.33 13.92 3.86
CA PRO A 154 4.04 13.74 3.20
C PRO A 154 3.52 15.02 2.53
N GLU A 155 3.73 16.19 3.15
CA GLU A 155 3.20 17.46 2.64
C GLU A 155 3.81 17.90 1.30
N LYS A 156 5.06 17.47 1.01
CA LYS A 156 5.77 17.77 -0.24
C LYS A 156 5.81 16.60 -1.21
N TYR A 157 5.23 15.48 -0.82
CA TYR A 157 5.23 14.28 -1.64
C TYR A 157 4.53 14.52 -2.99
N ASN A 158 5.20 14.09 -4.07
CA ASN A 158 4.67 14.11 -5.43
C ASN A 158 4.75 12.68 -6.00
N SER A 159 3.61 12.03 -6.03
CA SER A 159 3.48 10.62 -6.43
C SER A 159 4.10 10.30 -7.79
N GLU A 160 3.78 11.09 -8.80
CA GLU A 160 4.25 10.90 -10.18
C GLU A 160 5.75 11.12 -10.31
N GLN A 161 6.26 12.22 -9.73
CA GLN A 161 7.68 12.54 -9.79
C GLN A 161 8.50 11.49 -9.05
N THR A 162 8.09 11.11 -7.84
CA THR A 162 8.79 10.12 -7.04
C THR A 162 8.80 8.74 -7.69
N TRP A 163 7.71 8.36 -8.36
CA TRP A 163 7.62 7.12 -9.11
C TRP A 163 8.64 7.07 -10.26
N LYS A 164 8.76 8.16 -11.03
CA LYS A 164 9.76 8.27 -12.10
C LYS A 164 11.18 8.26 -11.55
N ASP A 165 11.41 8.91 -10.44
CA ASP A 165 12.72 8.93 -9.77
C ASP A 165 13.10 7.55 -9.22
N ALA A 166 12.13 6.80 -8.68
CA ALA A 166 12.31 5.41 -8.26
C ALA A 166 12.77 4.53 -9.44
N ILE A 167 12.06 4.58 -10.55
CA ILE A 167 12.36 3.80 -11.76
C ILE A 167 13.77 4.11 -12.28
N ARG A 168 14.11 5.39 -12.42
CA ARG A 168 15.45 5.82 -12.87
C ARG A 168 16.56 5.44 -11.91
N THR A 169 16.26 5.39 -10.61
CA THR A 169 17.22 4.97 -9.58
C THR A 169 17.45 3.47 -9.59
N ILE A 170 16.37 2.69 -9.77
CA ILE A 170 16.41 1.22 -9.69
C ILE A 170 17.00 0.62 -10.97
N LEU A 171 16.62 1.14 -12.15
CA LEU A 171 17.05 0.59 -13.43
C LEU A 171 17.39 1.72 -14.44
N PRO A 172 18.49 2.47 -14.22
CA PRO A 172 18.84 3.61 -15.08
C PRO A 172 19.15 3.22 -16.54
N SER A 173 19.55 1.97 -16.77
CA SER A 173 19.91 1.46 -18.12
C SER A 173 18.71 1.09 -19.01
N ALA A 174 17.51 0.97 -18.42
CA ALA A 174 16.27 0.65 -19.12
C ALA A 174 15.08 1.32 -18.40
N ALA A 175 15.25 2.59 -18.02
CA ALA A 175 14.26 3.31 -17.23
C ALA A 175 12.96 3.56 -18.01
N ASP A 176 13.05 3.88 -19.29
CA ASP A 176 11.88 4.17 -20.12
C ASP A 176 11.06 2.89 -20.39
N GLU A 177 11.72 1.74 -20.55
CA GLU A 177 11.08 0.45 -20.70
C GLU A 177 10.42 -0.01 -19.39
N LEU A 178 11.09 0.22 -18.25
CA LEU A 178 10.53 -0.11 -16.94
C LEU A 178 9.34 0.82 -16.60
N GLU A 179 9.42 2.12 -16.92
CA GLU A 179 8.31 3.06 -16.75
C GLU A 179 7.09 2.61 -17.58
N PHE A 180 7.32 2.27 -18.83
CA PHE A 180 6.26 1.78 -19.69
C PHE A 180 5.65 0.45 -19.18
N PHE A 181 6.48 -0.52 -18.81
CA PHE A 181 6.03 -1.79 -18.23
C PHE A 181 5.24 -1.57 -16.93
N ALA A 182 5.73 -0.73 -16.04
CA ALA A 182 5.10 -0.44 -14.77
C ALA A 182 3.74 0.25 -14.91
N ALA A 183 3.57 1.13 -15.91
CA ALA A 183 2.29 1.77 -16.21
C ALA A 183 1.19 0.79 -16.66
N HIS A 184 1.58 -0.39 -17.14
CA HIS A 184 0.68 -1.47 -17.54
C HIS A 184 0.61 -2.64 -16.54
N ASN A 185 1.20 -2.48 -15.35
CA ASN A 185 1.21 -3.45 -14.26
C ASN A 185 1.06 -2.72 -12.91
N SER A 186 0.00 -1.94 -12.77
CA SER A 186 -0.20 -1.04 -11.62
C SER A 186 -1.51 -1.29 -10.87
N ASP A 187 -2.37 -2.19 -11.34
CA ASP A 187 -3.63 -2.58 -10.70
C ASP A 187 -3.74 -4.10 -10.58
N LEU A 188 -4.38 -4.57 -9.52
CA LEU A 188 -4.63 -5.99 -9.28
C LEU A 188 -5.97 -6.47 -9.88
N GLY A 189 -6.65 -5.65 -10.65
CA GLY A 189 -7.97 -5.99 -11.18
C GLY A 189 -9.06 -6.11 -10.09
N PRO A 190 -10.24 -6.62 -10.47
CA PRO A 190 -11.32 -6.88 -9.52
C PRO A 190 -10.89 -7.92 -8.47
N ASN A 191 -10.96 -7.56 -7.18
CA ASN A 191 -10.52 -8.42 -6.07
C ASN A 191 -11.43 -8.28 -4.85
N GLY A 192 -11.27 -9.18 -3.88
CA GLY A 192 -12.10 -9.24 -2.67
C GLY A 192 -12.02 -8.00 -1.78
N HIS A 193 -10.91 -7.27 -1.81
CA HIS A 193 -10.72 -6.03 -1.05
C HIS A 193 -11.30 -4.80 -1.74
N LYS A 194 -11.67 -4.91 -3.03
CA LYS A 194 -12.18 -3.80 -3.85
C LYS A 194 -11.19 -2.61 -3.92
N TYR A 195 -9.91 -2.90 -3.76
CA TYR A 195 -8.85 -1.92 -3.88
C TYR A 195 -8.39 -1.88 -5.33
N ARG A 196 -8.45 -0.72 -5.94
CA ARG A 196 -8.15 -0.52 -7.36
C ARG A 196 -7.19 0.66 -7.54
N ARG A 197 -6.38 0.56 -8.56
CA ARG A 197 -5.44 1.60 -9.01
C ARG A 197 -5.66 1.89 -10.50
N ASP A 198 -5.16 3.02 -10.94
CA ASP A 198 -5.16 3.32 -12.37
C ASP A 198 -4.09 2.48 -13.08
N GLU A 199 -4.45 1.93 -14.23
CA GLU A 199 -3.56 1.14 -15.06
C GLU A 199 -3.83 1.41 -16.53
N SER A 200 -2.77 1.44 -17.35
CA SER A 200 -2.89 1.60 -18.79
C SER A 200 -3.72 2.82 -19.22
N VAL A 201 -3.64 3.91 -18.48
CA VAL A 201 -4.53 5.08 -18.61
C VAL A 201 -4.56 5.63 -20.04
N GLU A 202 -3.41 5.66 -20.71
CA GLU A 202 -3.31 6.16 -22.08
C GLU A 202 -3.86 5.16 -23.10
N LEU A 203 -3.77 3.86 -22.83
CA LEU A 203 -4.25 2.81 -23.72
C LEU A 203 -5.77 2.61 -23.65
N GLN A 204 -6.38 2.83 -22.49
CA GLN A 204 -7.81 2.57 -22.28
C GLN A 204 -8.72 3.27 -23.30
N PRO A 205 -8.59 4.59 -23.59
CA PRO A 205 -9.44 5.26 -24.55
C PRO A 205 -9.30 4.72 -25.98
N LEU A 206 -8.10 4.32 -26.36
CA LEU A 206 -7.82 3.74 -27.67
C LEU A 206 -8.46 2.35 -27.80
N SER A 207 -8.25 1.49 -26.81
CA SER A 207 -8.86 0.15 -26.75
C SER A 207 -10.39 0.23 -26.76
N GLN A 208 -10.96 1.17 -26.01
CA GLN A 208 -12.41 1.37 -25.96
C GLN A 208 -12.99 1.81 -27.31
N ARG A 209 -12.34 2.78 -28.01
CA ARG A 209 -12.77 3.21 -29.34
C ARG A 209 -12.73 2.08 -30.36
N PHE A 210 -11.64 1.30 -30.35
CA PHE A 210 -11.48 0.15 -31.23
C PHE A 210 -12.58 -0.90 -30.99
N LEU A 211 -12.79 -1.28 -29.74
CA LEU A 211 -13.81 -2.28 -29.35
C LEU A 211 -15.23 -1.79 -29.67
N ASP A 212 -15.56 -0.55 -29.38
CA ASP A 212 -16.87 0.03 -29.67
C ASP A 212 -17.16 0.03 -31.17
N SER A 213 -16.17 0.38 -31.99
CA SER A 213 -16.33 0.36 -33.44
C SER A 213 -16.51 -1.05 -33.97
N TYR A 214 -15.66 -2.00 -33.51
CA TYR A 214 -15.71 -3.40 -33.91
C TYR A 214 -17.01 -4.08 -33.50
N LEU A 215 -17.43 -3.92 -32.24
CA LEU A 215 -18.65 -4.54 -31.72
C LEU A 215 -19.93 -3.97 -32.32
N LYS A 216 -19.97 -2.67 -32.62
CA LYS A 216 -21.16 -2.01 -33.20
C LYS A 216 -21.28 -2.22 -34.70
N ASN A 217 -20.16 -2.16 -35.41
CA ASN A 217 -20.16 -2.05 -36.87
C ASN A 217 -19.52 -3.27 -37.57
N GLY A 218 -18.94 -4.23 -36.81
CA GLY A 218 -18.13 -5.31 -37.35
C GLY A 218 -16.86 -4.84 -38.08
N SER A 219 -16.43 -3.59 -37.84
CA SER A 219 -15.28 -2.98 -38.49
C SER A 219 -14.56 -2.01 -37.54
N TYR A 220 -13.32 -1.71 -37.84
CA TYR A 220 -12.48 -0.78 -37.08
C TYR A 220 -11.80 0.20 -38.05
N THR A 221 -11.26 1.29 -37.52
CA THR A 221 -10.45 2.18 -38.32
C THR A 221 -9.00 1.68 -38.38
N GLU A 222 -8.37 1.78 -39.52
CA GLU A 222 -6.95 1.40 -39.69
C GLU A 222 -6.05 2.19 -38.74
N ALA A 223 -6.39 3.46 -38.46
CA ALA A 223 -5.65 4.29 -37.55
C ALA A 223 -5.68 3.77 -36.10
N ASP A 224 -6.84 3.34 -35.59
CA ASP A 224 -6.95 2.77 -34.24
C ASP A 224 -6.25 1.39 -34.16
N PHE A 225 -6.35 0.57 -35.23
CA PHE A 225 -5.64 -0.70 -35.32
C PHE A 225 -4.11 -0.50 -35.27
N ASN A 226 -3.58 0.35 -36.10
CA ASN A 226 -2.14 0.63 -36.16
C ASN A 226 -1.61 1.21 -34.84
N ALA A 227 -2.40 2.06 -34.18
CA ALA A 227 -2.03 2.59 -32.87
C ALA A 227 -2.00 1.52 -31.77
N LEU A 228 -2.94 0.57 -31.77
CA LEU A 228 -2.93 -0.58 -30.87
C LEU A 228 -1.76 -1.51 -31.17
N GLU A 229 -1.54 -1.84 -32.45
CA GLU A 229 -0.40 -2.67 -32.89
C GLU A 229 0.93 -2.08 -32.44
N ALA A 230 1.12 -0.76 -32.63
CA ALA A 230 2.32 -0.06 -32.18
C ALA A 230 2.48 -0.12 -30.65
N THR A 231 1.39 0.04 -29.88
CA THR A 231 1.44 -0.02 -28.41
C THR A 231 1.78 -1.43 -27.94
N PHE A 232 1.15 -2.47 -28.48
CA PHE A 232 1.48 -3.85 -28.12
C PHE A 232 2.87 -4.26 -28.60
N GLY A 233 3.33 -3.77 -29.77
CA GLY A 233 4.70 -3.93 -30.22
C GLY A 233 5.71 -3.35 -29.23
N LYS A 234 5.45 -2.15 -28.72
CA LYS A 234 6.27 -1.53 -27.69
C LYS A 234 6.27 -2.34 -26.38
N MET A 235 5.15 -2.98 -26.00
CA MET A 235 5.10 -3.88 -24.83
C MET A 235 6.05 -5.06 -24.99
N VAL A 236 6.04 -5.70 -26.15
CA VAL A 236 6.94 -6.82 -26.45
C VAL A 236 8.40 -6.36 -26.41
N GLU A 237 8.72 -5.28 -27.11
CA GLU A 237 10.09 -4.71 -27.14
C GLU A 237 10.60 -4.35 -25.74
N SER A 238 9.78 -3.64 -24.95
CA SER A 238 10.14 -3.30 -23.56
C SER A 238 10.37 -4.54 -22.72
N GLY A 239 9.51 -5.57 -22.85
CA GLY A 239 9.68 -6.85 -22.17
C GLY A 239 11.01 -7.55 -22.53
N ASP A 240 11.37 -7.58 -23.80
CA ASP A 240 12.63 -8.18 -24.28
C ASP A 240 13.84 -7.43 -23.73
N ILE A 241 13.81 -6.10 -23.72
CA ILE A 241 14.89 -5.27 -23.13
C ILE A 241 15.02 -5.54 -21.62
N LEU A 242 13.90 -5.58 -20.89
CA LEU A 242 13.92 -5.85 -19.44
C LEU A 242 14.43 -7.25 -19.12
N MET A 243 14.05 -8.28 -19.90
CA MET A 243 14.53 -9.66 -19.69
C MET A 243 16.02 -9.82 -19.98
N THR A 244 16.56 -9.07 -20.93
CA THR A 244 17.97 -9.11 -21.29
C THR A 244 18.85 -8.20 -20.45
N ASN A 245 18.25 -7.28 -19.68
CA ASN A 245 18.96 -6.36 -18.81
C ASN A 245 19.51 -7.10 -17.57
N THR A 246 20.79 -7.46 -17.62
CA THR A 246 21.45 -8.22 -16.54
C THR A 246 22.03 -7.34 -15.43
N GLY A 247 21.83 -6.03 -15.49
CA GLY A 247 22.40 -5.06 -14.56
C GLY A 247 21.89 -5.15 -13.11
N ASN A 248 20.85 -5.95 -12.86
CA ASN A 248 20.17 -6.10 -11.58
C ASN A 248 20.06 -7.57 -11.11
N ARG A 249 21.12 -8.32 -11.22
CA ARG A 249 21.21 -9.64 -10.58
C ARG A 249 21.89 -9.53 -9.23
#